data_92e448cabbfebcb1e8aa131533689de3
#
_entry.id   92e448cabbfebcb1e8aa131533689de3
#
_cell.length_a   1.000
_cell.length_b   1.000
_cell.length_c   1.000
_cell.angle_alpha   90.00
_cell.angle_beta   90.00
_cell.angle_gamma   90.00
#
_symmetry.space_group_name_H-M   'P 1'
#
loop_
_entity.id
_entity.type
_entity.pdbx_description
1 polymer ?
#
loop_
_entity_poly.entity_id
_entity_poly.type
_entity_poly.pdbx_seq_one_letter_code
_entity_poly.pdbx_strand_id
1 'polypeptide(L)'
;MTPTERFEASRSPKFFKRLLDGAERTAHIDEDAIRSAYRRWAPVYDHTFGRVAAEGRKHAVEFINQGTGRVLEVGVGTGLSLPSYARRLEIVGIDLSPEMLEKARERVAEERLTNVSALLEMDASELDFDDAYFDTVVAMYVMTVVPDPEKVMRELSRVCRPGGDVILVNHFSSEEGMRGWVERRMAPFADMLGWRPVFDVDRVLVCDDLQLVDKRGLRPFGLFTMMRFRKAQATKVAA
;
A
#
# COMPACT_ATOMS: atom_id res chain seq x y z
N MET A 1 -5.28 -21.83 27.00
CA MET A 1 -5.15 -20.36 27.01
C MET A 1 -6.17 -19.76 26.06
N THR A 2 -7.10 -18.98 26.58
CA THR A 2 -8.13 -18.32 25.80
C THR A 2 -7.53 -17.14 25.01
N PRO A 3 -8.20 -16.65 23.94
CA PRO A 3 -7.73 -15.47 23.19
C PRO A 3 -7.52 -14.23 24.08
N THR A 4 -8.28 -14.11 25.16
CA THR A 4 -8.17 -13.03 26.16
C THR A 4 -6.90 -13.13 26.99
N GLU A 5 -6.48 -14.33 27.38
CA GLU A 5 -5.23 -14.55 28.15
C GLU A 5 -3.97 -14.26 27.30
N ARG A 6 -4.02 -14.48 25.98
CA ARG A 6 -2.94 -14.08 25.06
C ARG A 6 -2.82 -12.57 24.91
N PHE A 7 -3.94 -11.84 24.98
CA PHE A 7 -3.97 -10.39 24.90
C PHE A 7 -3.42 -9.72 26.13
N GLU A 8 -3.68 -10.27 27.34
CA GLU A 8 -3.15 -9.77 28.60
C GLU A 8 -1.65 -10.08 28.81
N ALA A 9 -1.17 -11.21 28.34
CA ALA A 9 0.26 -11.58 28.37
C ALA A 9 1.13 -10.62 27.52
N SER A 10 0.56 -9.98 26.50
CA SER A 10 1.21 -8.97 25.65
C SER A 10 1.41 -7.61 26.36
N ARG A 11 0.78 -7.39 27.52
CA ARG A 11 0.83 -6.14 28.31
C ARG A 11 1.84 -6.14 29.45
N SER A 12 2.75 -7.11 29.55
CA SER A 12 3.70 -7.18 30.65
C SER A 12 4.75 -6.05 30.57
N PRO A 13 5.18 -5.48 31.72
CA PRO A 13 6.21 -4.43 31.79
C PRO A 13 7.54 -4.84 31.14
N LYS A 14 7.84 -6.14 31.07
CA LYS A 14 9.03 -6.67 30.40
C LYS A 14 8.96 -6.54 28.87
N PHE A 15 7.75 -6.56 28.30
CA PHE A 15 7.54 -6.33 26.87
C PHE A 15 7.85 -4.88 26.49
N PHE A 16 7.37 -3.91 27.28
CA PHE A 16 7.65 -2.49 27.09
C PHE A 16 9.14 -2.14 27.23
N LYS A 17 9.84 -2.74 28.21
CA LYS A 17 11.27 -2.50 28.39
C LYS A 17 12.10 -3.03 27.21
N ARG A 18 11.74 -4.19 26.66
CA ARG A 18 12.39 -4.76 25.48
C ARG A 18 12.16 -3.95 24.21
N LEU A 19 11.04 -3.23 24.12
CA LEU A 19 10.72 -2.30 23.04
C LEU A 19 11.59 -1.04 23.09
N LEU A 20 11.86 -0.50 24.29
CA LEU A 20 12.67 0.70 24.49
C LEU A 20 14.15 0.44 24.24
N ASP A 21 14.64 -0.74 24.57
CA ASP A 21 16.05 -1.16 24.31
C ASP A 21 16.33 -1.46 22.83
N GLY A 22 15.27 -1.63 22.00
CA GLY A 22 15.36 -1.85 20.53
C GLY A 22 15.40 -0.58 19.69
N ALA A 23 15.15 0.58 20.27
CA ALA A 23 14.99 1.86 19.55
C ALA A 23 16.30 2.44 18.95
N GLU A 24 17.47 1.86 19.25
CA GLU A 24 18.76 2.28 18.68
C GLU A 24 19.19 1.48 17.44
N ARG A 25 18.41 0.49 17.01
CA ARG A 25 18.69 -0.24 15.76
C ARG A 25 17.94 0.42 14.62
N THR A 26 18.68 1.05 13.72
CA THR A 26 18.25 1.53 12.39
C THR A 26 17.27 0.55 11.75
N ALA A 27 16.08 1.04 11.42
CA ALA A 27 14.93 0.28 10.97
C ALA A 27 15.16 -0.42 9.63
N HIS A 28 15.81 -1.57 9.66
CA HIS A 28 15.61 -2.62 8.65
C HIS A 28 14.36 -3.39 9.10
N ILE A 29 13.22 -3.11 8.47
CA ILE A 29 12.03 -3.92 8.66
C ILE A 29 12.32 -5.26 7.98
N ASP A 30 12.44 -6.32 8.77
CA ASP A 30 12.63 -7.68 8.29
C ASP A 30 11.33 -8.18 7.65
N GLU A 31 11.41 -8.78 6.45
CA GLU A 31 10.23 -9.34 5.74
C GLU A 31 9.46 -10.35 6.60
N ASP A 32 10.15 -11.15 7.40
CA ASP A 32 9.54 -12.10 8.32
C ASP A 32 8.78 -11.41 9.45
N ALA A 33 9.23 -10.23 9.89
CA ALA A 33 8.53 -9.41 10.88
C ALA A 33 7.26 -8.79 10.28
N ILE A 34 7.31 -8.35 9.01
CA ILE A 34 6.15 -7.85 8.26
C ILE A 34 5.12 -8.97 8.11
N ARG A 35 5.51 -10.13 7.57
CA ARG A 35 4.64 -11.31 7.40
C ARG A 35 3.99 -11.73 8.72
N SER A 36 4.75 -11.75 9.82
CA SER A 36 4.24 -12.15 11.14
C SER A 36 3.31 -11.10 11.76
N ALA A 37 3.52 -9.81 11.48
CA ALA A 37 2.64 -8.73 11.89
C ALA A 37 1.31 -8.80 11.13
N TYR A 38 1.33 -8.94 9.79
CA TYR A 38 0.13 -9.08 8.97
C TYR A 38 -0.72 -10.29 9.37
N ARG A 39 -0.09 -11.43 9.67
CA ARG A 39 -0.77 -12.64 10.13
C ARG A 39 -1.55 -12.43 11.44
N ARG A 40 -1.03 -11.59 12.34
CA ARG A 40 -1.68 -11.24 13.62
C ARG A 40 -2.79 -10.20 13.47
N TRP A 41 -2.65 -9.29 12.52
CA TRP A 41 -3.59 -8.17 12.33
C TRP A 41 -4.72 -8.48 11.36
N ALA A 42 -4.58 -9.48 10.48
CA ALA A 42 -5.56 -9.85 9.47
C ALA A 42 -7.03 -9.95 9.97
N PRO A 43 -7.33 -10.48 11.18
CA PRO A 43 -8.71 -10.57 11.68
C PRO A 43 -9.30 -9.24 12.15
N VAL A 44 -8.45 -8.25 12.50
CA VAL A 44 -8.88 -6.97 13.10
C VAL A 44 -8.63 -5.81 12.14
N TYR A 45 -7.85 -6.05 11.07
CA TYR A 45 -7.39 -5.06 10.10
C TYR A 45 -8.56 -4.34 9.41
N ASP A 46 -9.58 -5.09 8.96
CA ASP A 46 -10.74 -4.54 8.26
C ASP A 46 -11.58 -3.59 9.14
N HIS A 47 -11.64 -3.85 10.46
CA HIS A 47 -12.46 -3.06 11.38
C HIS A 47 -11.78 -1.78 11.89
N THR A 48 -10.45 -1.75 11.96
CA THR A 48 -9.68 -0.60 12.50
C THR A 48 -9.07 0.24 11.39
N PHE A 49 -8.12 -0.31 10.66
CA PHE A 49 -7.42 0.40 9.58
C PHE A 49 -8.31 0.54 8.34
N GLY A 50 -9.18 -0.43 8.09
CA GLY A 50 -10.12 -0.43 6.98
C GLY A 50 -10.99 0.82 6.91
N ARG A 51 -11.46 1.33 8.06
CA ARG A 51 -12.28 2.56 8.14
C ARG A 51 -11.48 3.83 7.94
N VAL A 52 -10.30 3.93 8.55
CA VAL A 52 -9.43 5.12 8.43
C VAL A 52 -8.90 5.25 7.00
N ALA A 53 -8.60 4.12 6.36
CA ALA A 53 -8.12 4.04 4.99
C ALA A 53 -9.22 4.10 3.91
N ALA A 54 -10.50 4.05 4.29
CA ALA A 54 -11.64 3.94 3.37
C ALA A 54 -11.74 5.14 2.40
N GLU A 55 -11.50 6.36 2.89
CA GLU A 55 -11.62 7.56 2.07
C GLU A 55 -10.54 7.60 0.98
N GLY A 56 -9.31 7.23 1.31
CA GLY A 56 -8.21 7.16 0.34
C GLY A 56 -8.48 6.12 -0.75
N ARG A 57 -8.93 4.93 -0.38
CA ARG A 57 -9.35 3.91 -1.35
C ARG A 57 -10.46 4.41 -2.26
N LYS A 58 -11.49 5.03 -1.68
CA LYS A 58 -12.62 5.58 -2.43
C LYS A 58 -12.16 6.57 -3.49
N HIS A 59 -11.34 7.55 -3.13
CA HIS A 59 -10.85 8.56 -4.07
C HIS A 59 -9.97 7.96 -5.18
N ALA A 60 -9.07 7.02 -4.84
CA ALA A 60 -8.26 6.34 -5.85
C ALA A 60 -9.14 5.56 -6.83
N VAL A 61 -10.08 4.75 -6.32
CA VAL A 61 -10.97 3.95 -7.16
C VAL A 61 -11.92 4.81 -7.98
N GLU A 62 -12.47 5.91 -7.43
CA GLU A 62 -13.29 6.88 -8.18
C GLU A 62 -12.53 7.47 -9.37
N PHE A 63 -11.24 7.81 -9.19
CA PHE A 63 -10.39 8.25 -10.29
C PHE A 63 -10.16 7.13 -11.31
N ILE A 64 -9.77 5.93 -10.87
CA ILE A 64 -9.49 4.77 -11.74
C ILE A 64 -10.74 4.40 -12.54
N ASN A 65 -11.90 4.51 -11.94
CA ASN A 65 -13.19 4.25 -12.59
C ASN A 65 -13.54 5.24 -13.70
N GLN A 66 -12.82 6.31 -13.93
CA GLN A 66 -12.99 7.17 -15.10
C GLN A 66 -12.29 6.60 -16.34
N GLY A 67 -11.32 5.71 -16.13
CA GLY A 67 -10.55 5.04 -17.18
C GLY A 67 -11.16 3.73 -17.67
N THR A 68 -10.39 3.03 -18.49
CA THR A 68 -10.67 1.69 -19.02
C THR A 68 -9.37 0.89 -19.04
N GLY A 69 -9.47 -0.42 -19.32
CA GLY A 69 -8.32 -1.29 -19.49
C GLY A 69 -7.90 -2.04 -18.24
N ARG A 70 -6.62 -2.43 -18.18
CA ARG A 70 -6.05 -3.26 -17.12
C ARG A 70 -5.53 -2.42 -15.96
N VAL A 71 -5.90 -2.81 -14.76
CA VAL A 71 -5.48 -2.19 -13.52
C VAL A 71 -4.71 -3.20 -12.68
N LEU A 72 -3.50 -2.85 -12.25
CA LEU A 72 -2.78 -3.58 -11.21
C LEU A 72 -3.01 -2.90 -9.87
N GLU A 73 -3.56 -3.62 -8.91
CA GLU A 73 -3.59 -3.19 -7.51
C GLU A 73 -2.50 -3.93 -6.73
N VAL A 74 -1.49 -3.18 -6.28
CA VAL A 74 -0.38 -3.68 -5.47
C VAL A 74 -0.72 -3.54 -3.99
N GLY A 75 -0.56 -4.64 -3.23
CA GLY A 75 -0.99 -4.72 -1.85
C GLY A 75 -2.52 -4.76 -1.72
N VAL A 76 -3.17 -5.62 -2.49
CA VAL A 76 -4.65 -5.73 -2.52
C VAL A 76 -5.25 -6.15 -1.18
N GLY A 77 -4.44 -6.76 -0.29
CA GLY A 77 -4.86 -7.20 1.04
C GLY A 77 -6.06 -8.13 1.00
N THR A 78 -7.05 -7.84 1.83
CA THR A 78 -8.32 -8.60 1.89
C THR A 78 -9.32 -8.20 0.78
N GLY A 79 -8.90 -7.39 -0.19
CA GLY A 79 -9.70 -7.01 -1.35
C GLY A 79 -10.79 -5.99 -1.07
N LEU A 80 -10.64 -5.11 -0.06
CA LEU A 80 -11.66 -4.11 0.32
C LEU A 80 -11.99 -3.10 -0.78
N SER A 81 -11.09 -2.87 -1.73
CA SER A 81 -11.26 -1.99 -2.89
C SER A 81 -12.02 -2.66 -4.04
N LEU A 82 -11.85 -3.98 -4.18
CA LEU A 82 -12.29 -4.75 -5.36
C LEU A 82 -13.75 -4.54 -5.75
N PRO A 83 -14.72 -4.53 -4.81
CA PRO A 83 -16.12 -4.31 -5.14
C PRO A 83 -16.44 -2.95 -5.74
N SER A 84 -15.57 -1.96 -5.49
CA SER A 84 -15.78 -0.58 -5.90
C SER A 84 -15.28 -0.28 -7.31
N TYR A 85 -14.50 -1.18 -7.93
CA TYR A 85 -14.05 -1.02 -9.31
C TYR A 85 -15.18 -1.21 -10.32
N ALA A 86 -15.21 -0.35 -11.32
CA ALA A 86 -16.16 -0.46 -12.43
C ALA A 86 -15.95 -1.77 -13.20
N ARG A 87 -17.03 -2.47 -13.53
CA ARG A 87 -17.03 -3.79 -14.20
C ARG A 87 -16.33 -3.81 -15.58
N ARG A 88 -16.14 -2.65 -16.21
CA ARG A 88 -15.41 -2.53 -17.48
C ARG A 88 -13.89 -2.57 -17.34
N LEU A 89 -13.37 -2.47 -16.12
CA LEU A 89 -11.95 -2.58 -15.81
C LEU A 89 -11.58 -4.05 -15.61
N GLU A 90 -10.42 -4.46 -16.06
CA GLU A 90 -9.82 -5.74 -15.74
C GLU A 90 -8.84 -5.57 -14.59
N ILE A 91 -9.11 -6.19 -13.46
CA ILE A 91 -8.34 -6.01 -12.22
C ILE A 91 -7.44 -7.22 -11.98
N VAL A 92 -6.16 -6.95 -11.81
CA VAL A 92 -5.18 -7.88 -11.24
C VAL A 92 -4.79 -7.35 -9.87
N GLY A 93 -4.91 -8.15 -8.83
CA GLY A 93 -4.45 -7.82 -7.48
C GLY A 93 -3.24 -8.66 -7.08
N ILE A 94 -2.26 -8.05 -6.43
CA ILE A 94 -1.14 -8.77 -5.84
C ILE A 94 -1.00 -8.42 -4.35
N ASP A 95 -0.54 -9.39 -3.57
CA ASP A 95 -0.16 -9.21 -2.17
C ASP A 95 0.92 -10.22 -1.79
N LEU A 96 1.74 -9.90 -0.80
CA LEU A 96 2.78 -10.78 -0.28
C LEU A 96 2.21 -11.86 0.67
N SER A 97 1.00 -11.64 1.23
CA SER A 97 0.36 -12.53 2.21
C SER A 97 -0.69 -13.44 1.55
N PRO A 98 -0.44 -14.76 1.53
CA PRO A 98 -1.43 -15.72 1.05
C PRO A 98 -2.72 -15.70 1.88
N GLU A 99 -2.64 -15.40 3.19
CA GLU A 99 -3.82 -15.32 4.07
C GLU A 99 -4.70 -14.11 3.73
N MET A 100 -4.11 -12.99 3.31
CA MET A 100 -4.87 -11.83 2.81
C MET A 100 -5.53 -12.15 1.48
N LEU A 101 -4.79 -12.77 0.57
CA LEU A 101 -5.30 -13.17 -0.75
C LEU A 101 -6.45 -14.18 -0.64
N GLU A 102 -6.44 -15.08 0.35
CA GLU A 102 -7.54 -16.00 0.56
C GLU A 102 -8.83 -15.25 0.87
N LYS A 103 -8.80 -14.27 1.78
CA LYS A 103 -9.94 -13.41 2.07
C LYS A 103 -10.38 -12.57 0.86
N ALA A 104 -9.44 -12.10 0.06
CA ALA A 104 -9.76 -11.40 -1.17
C ALA A 104 -10.48 -12.33 -2.17
N ARG A 105 -10.06 -13.60 -2.30
CA ARG A 105 -10.72 -14.61 -3.15
C ARG A 105 -12.14 -14.93 -2.64
N GLU A 106 -12.31 -15.08 -1.33
CA GLU A 106 -13.63 -15.25 -0.71
C GLU A 106 -14.55 -14.07 -1.08
N ARG A 107 -14.08 -12.83 -0.92
CA ARG A 107 -14.82 -11.62 -1.30
C ARG A 107 -15.17 -11.59 -2.78
N VAL A 108 -14.23 -11.91 -3.67
CA VAL A 108 -14.46 -11.99 -5.11
C VAL A 108 -15.57 -12.98 -5.44
N ALA A 109 -15.57 -14.14 -4.77
CA ALA A 109 -16.60 -15.17 -4.97
C ALA A 109 -17.97 -14.74 -4.43
N GLU A 110 -18.02 -14.24 -3.18
CA GLU A 110 -19.26 -13.80 -2.52
C GLU A 110 -19.94 -12.66 -3.28
N GLU A 111 -19.16 -11.66 -3.72
CA GLU A 111 -19.68 -10.48 -4.42
C GLU A 111 -19.71 -10.65 -5.96
N ARG A 112 -19.34 -11.84 -6.45
CA ARG A 112 -19.34 -12.19 -7.87
C ARG A 112 -18.61 -11.14 -8.73
N LEU A 113 -17.38 -10.81 -8.34
CA LEU A 113 -16.56 -9.80 -9.00
C LEU A 113 -15.91 -10.36 -10.28
N THR A 114 -16.66 -10.44 -11.37
CA THR A 114 -16.23 -11.06 -12.64
C THR A 114 -15.14 -10.28 -13.37
N ASN A 115 -14.86 -9.07 -12.96
CA ASN A 115 -13.83 -8.20 -13.51
C ASN A 115 -12.47 -8.33 -12.80
N VAL A 116 -12.36 -9.13 -11.75
CA VAL A 116 -11.10 -9.49 -11.12
C VAL A 116 -10.57 -10.72 -11.85
N SER A 117 -9.52 -10.53 -12.66
CA SER A 117 -8.95 -11.59 -13.51
C SER A 117 -7.95 -12.47 -12.77
N ALA A 118 -7.22 -11.90 -11.80
CA ALA A 118 -6.26 -12.65 -11.00
C ALA A 118 -6.02 -12.03 -9.61
N LEU A 119 -5.70 -12.91 -8.64
CA LEU A 119 -5.18 -12.55 -7.31
C LEU A 119 -3.94 -13.42 -7.07
N LEU A 120 -2.74 -12.79 -7.07
CA LEU A 120 -1.46 -13.47 -7.10
C LEU A 120 -0.62 -13.13 -5.87
N GLU A 121 0.04 -14.15 -5.30
CA GLU A 121 1.08 -13.92 -4.31
C GLU A 121 2.34 -13.44 -5.03
N MET A 122 2.80 -12.21 -4.71
CA MET A 122 3.92 -11.61 -5.42
C MET A 122 4.54 -10.49 -4.58
N ASP A 123 5.88 -10.37 -4.65
CA ASP A 123 6.61 -9.23 -4.10
C ASP A 123 6.48 -8.02 -5.03
N ALA A 124 6.06 -6.89 -4.46
CA ALA A 124 5.95 -5.63 -5.19
C ALA A 124 7.30 -5.09 -5.70
N SER A 125 8.42 -5.55 -5.13
CA SER A 125 9.76 -5.16 -5.55
C SER A 125 10.30 -5.98 -6.73
N GLU A 126 9.56 -7.02 -7.17
CA GLU A 126 9.95 -7.91 -8.28
C GLU A 126 8.70 -8.47 -8.96
N LEU A 127 8.12 -7.67 -9.85
CA LEU A 127 6.85 -7.97 -10.50
C LEU A 127 7.06 -8.90 -11.72
N ASP A 128 6.42 -10.06 -11.70
CA ASP A 128 6.43 -11.02 -12.82
C ASP A 128 5.35 -10.65 -13.86
N PHE A 129 5.50 -9.46 -14.43
CA PHE A 129 4.68 -8.94 -15.53
C PHE A 129 5.57 -8.29 -16.57
N ASP A 130 5.12 -8.34 -17.82
CA ASP A 130 5.77 -7.66 -18.94
C ASP A 130 5.80 -6.13 -18.71
N ASP A 131 6.79 -5.48 -19.33
CA ASP A 131 6.87 -4.02 -19.38
C ASP A 131 5.62 -3.44 -20.06
N ALA A 132 5.14 -2.33 -19.55
CA ALA A 132 4.02 -1.60 -20.13
C ALA A 132 2.70 -2.40 -20.24
N TYR A 133 2.49 -3.38 -19.37
CA TYR A 133 1.33 -4.28 -19.41
C TYR A 133 0.02 -3.65 -18.91
N PHE A 134 0.07 -2.73 -17.95
CA PHE A 134 -1.10 -2.15 -17.30
C PHE A 134 -1.37 -0.71 -17.76
N ASP A 135 -2.65 -0.37 -17.89
CA ASP A 135 -3.12 0.99 -18.16
C ASP A 135 -3.01 1.89 -16.91
N THR A 136 -3.27 1.30 -15.76
CA THR A 136 -3.17 1.95 -14.46
C THR A 136 -2.55 1.00 -13.44
N VAL A 137 -1.63 1.51 -12.63
CA VAL A 137 -1.04 0.80 -11.49
C VAL A 137 -1.37 1.58 -10.22
N VAL A 138 -1.89 0.93 -9.21
CA VAL A 138 -2.23 1.58 -7.93
C VAL A 138 -1.62 0.83 -6.75
N ALA A 139 -1.02 1.57 -5.83
CA ALA A 139 -0.52 1.06 -4.56
C ALA A 139 -1.11 1.89 -3.42
N MET A 140 -1.97 1.27 -2.62
CA MET A 140 -2.67 1.93 -1.51
C MET A 140 -2.16 1.40 -0.19
N TYR A 141 -1.49 2.29 0.58
CA TYR A 141 -0.92 1.99 1.92
C TYR A 141 0.22 0.97 1.93
N VAL A 142 0.90 0.80 0.80
CA VAL A 142 1.99 -0.16 0.59
C VAL A 142 3.36 0.46 0.84
N MET A 143 3.59 1.69 0.36
CA MET A 143 4.93 2.27 0.31
C MET A 143 5.60 2.45 1.69
N THR A 144 4.81 2.59 2.75
CA THR A 144 5.31 2.70 4.13
C THR A 144 5.67 1.37 4.78
N VAL A 145 5.28 0.24 4.16
CA VAL A 145 5.50 -1.10 4.72
C VAL A 145 6.52 -1.93 3.96
N VAL A 146 6.81 -1.59 2.69
CA VAL A 146 7.81 -2.30 1.90
C VAL A 146 9.24 -1.93 2.31
N PRO A 147 10.21 -2.87 2.26
CA PRO A 147 11.60 -2.60 2.62
C PRO A 147 12.26 -1.53 1.73
N ASP A 148 12.09 -1.64 0.41
CA ASP A 148 12.67 -0.78 -0.61
C ASP A 148 11.58 -0.14 -1.49
N PRO A 149 10.99 0.98 -1.05
CA PRO A 149 9.96 1.68 -1.82
C PRO A 149 10.48 2.25 -3.15
N GLU A 150 11.76 2.55 -3.24
CA GLU A 150 12.40 3.03 -4.47
C GLU A 150 12.43 1.93 -5.54
N LYS A 151 12.73 0.68 -5.15
CA LYS A 151 12.68 -0.49 -6.04
C LYS A 151 11.24 -0.75 -6.48
N VAL A 152 10.30 -0.70 -5.54
CA VAL A 152 8.87 -0.82 -5.84
C VAL A 152 8.43 0.24 -6.85
N MET A 153 8.77 1.51 -6.66
CA MET A 153 8.42 2.57 -7.62
C MET A 153 8.94 2.30 -9.02
N ARG A 154 10.17 1.77 -9.15
CA ARG A 154 10.72 1.38 -10.47
C ARG A 154 9.90 0.27 -11.12
N GLU A 155 9.47 -0.73 -10.36
CA GLU A 155 8.62 -1.80 -10.85
C GLU A 155 7.22 -1.30 -11.25
N LEU A 156 6.59 -0.43 -10.42
CA LEU A 156 5.31 0.19 -10.77
C LEU A 156 5.43 0.99 -12.08
N SER A 157 6.54 1.74 -12.25
CA SER A 157 6.79 2.44 -13.52
C SER A 157 6.96 1.44 -14.65
N ARG A 158 7.81 0.42 -14.50
CA ARG A 158 8.12 -0.54 -15.55
C ARG A 158 6.86 -1.20 -16.13
N VAL A 159 5.98 -1.71 -15.27
CA VAL A 159 4.77 -2.43 -15.70
C VAL A 159 3.64 -1.51 -16.16
N CYS A 160 3.69 -0.21 -15.83
CA CYS A 160 2.75 0.79 -16.34
C CYS A 160 3.09 1.15 -17.79
N ARG A 161 2.09 1.21 -18.68
CA ARG A 161 2.33 1.60 -20.06
C ARG A 161 2.66 3.08 -20.21
N PRO A 162 3.36 3.49 -21.28
CA PRO A 162 3.50 4.91 -21.62
C PRO A 162 2.14 5.61 -21.73
N GLY A 163 2.01 6.78 -21.09
CA GLY A 163 0.75 7.50 -20.96
C GLY A 163 -0.26 6.88 -20.01
N GLY A 164 0.12 5.84 -19.26
CA GLY A 164 -0.65 5.27 -18.15
C GLY A 164 -0.49 6.08 -16.86
N ASP A 165 -1.24 5.70 -15.84
CA ASP A 165 -1.20 6.33 -14.52
C ASP A 165 -0.61 5.40 -13.46
N VAL A 166 0.29 5.91 -12.61
CA VAL A 166 0.67 5.29 -11.34
C VAL A 166 0.06 6.12 -10.22
N ILE A 167 -0.69 5.45 -9.33
CA ILE A 167 -1.43 6.11 -8.24
C ILE A 167 -0.94 5.56 -6.91
N LEU A 168 -0.55 6.45 -6.03
CA LEU A 168 -0.20 6.11 -4.65
C LEU A 168 -1.21 6.72 -3.69
N VAL A 169 -1.63 5.95 -2.69
CA VAL A 169 -2.32 6.48 -1.51
C VAL A 169 -1.53 6.05 -0.29
N ASN A 170 -0.92 7.00 0.40
CA ASN A 170 -0.05 6.67 1.52
C ASN A 170 -0.03 7.79 2.56
N HIS A 171 0.46 7.47 3.74
CA HIS A 171 0.92 8.46 4.68
C HIS A 171 2.30 8.95 4.23
N PHE A 172 2.46 10.28 4.15
CA PHE A 172 3.75 10.92 3.96
C PHE A 172 3.99 11.87 5.13
N SER A 173 5.23 11.92 5.61
CA SER A 173 5.61 12.77 6.74
C SER A 173 5.36 14.23 6.46
N SER A 174 4.98 14.95 7.49
CA SER A 174 4.95 16.42 7.47
C SER A 174 6.20 16.93 8.19
N GLU A 175 7.00 17.75 7.52
CA GLU A 175 8.18 18.35 8.16
C GLU A 175 7.81 19.36 9.23
N GLU A 176 6.62 19.97 9.16
CA GLU A 176 6.20 21.10 9.99
C GLU A 176 4.94 20.81 10.81
N GLY A 177 4.84 21.52 11.95
CA GLY A 177 3.65 21.59 12.78
C GLY A 177 3.47 20.43 13.77
N MET A 178 2.30 20.46 14.43
CA MET A 178 1.92 19.47 15.47
C MET A 178 1.86 18.04 14.93
N ARG A 179 1.54 17.86 13.65
CA ARG A 179 1.51 16.58 12.95
C ARG A 179 2.91 15.96 12.90
N GLY A 180 3.92 16.68 12.42
CA GLY A 180 5.30 16.18 12.37
C GLY A 180 5.87 15.86 13.79
N TRP A 181 5.43 16.59 14.81
CA TRP A 181 5.79 16.27 16.20
C TRP A 181 5.18 14.93 16.66
N VAL A 182 3.90 14.66 16.37
CA VAL A 182 3.23 13.38 16.68
C VAL A 182 3.88 12.22 15.91
N GLU A 183 4.15 12.40 14.63
CA GLU A 183 4.78 11.40 13.77
C GLU A 183 6.18 10.99 14.33
N ARG A 184 7.00 11.97 14.69
CA ARG A 184 8.31 11.70 15.31
C ARG A 184 8.20 10.99 16.66
N ARG A 185 7.17 11.29 17.46
CA ARG A 185 6.92 10.59 18.73
C ARG A 185 6.45 9.14 18.51
N MET A 186 5.82 8.85 17.38
CA MET A 186 5.35 7.50 17.03
C MET A 186 6.43 6.69 16.30
N ALA A 187 7.45 7.32 15.74
CA ALA A 187 8.52 6.65 14.99
C ALA A 187 9.17 5.46 15.72
N PRO A 188 9.46 5.52 17.04
CA PRO A 188 10.03 4.39 17.79
C PRO A 188 9.10 3.16 17.85
N PHE A 189 7.83 3.32 17.52
CA PHE A 189 6.83 2.25 17.56
C PHE A 189 6.52 1.66 16.16
N ALA A 190 7.30 2.03 15.13
CA ALA A 190 7.09 1.60 13.74
C ALA A 190 6.94 0.09 13.59
N ASP A 191 7.82 -0.70 14.24
CA ASP A 191 7.78 -2.17 14.19
C ASP A 191 6.53 -2.75 14.84
N MET A 192 6.00 -2.09 15.89
CA MET A 192 4.75 -2.48 16.55
C MET A 192 3.53 -2.09 15.71
N LEU A 193 3.60 -0.96 15.02
CA LEU A 193 2.54 -0.43 14.18
C LEU A 193 2.48 -1.16 12.82
N GLY A 194 3.58 -1.80 12.40
CA GLY A 194 3.69 -2.47 11.10
C GLY A 194 3.75 -1.50 9.91
N TRP A 195 4.05 -0.22 10.15
CA TRP A 195 4.23 0.80 9.12
C TRP A 195 5.17 1.91 9.61
N ARG A 196 5.79 2.64 8.68
CA ARG A 196 6.72 3.74 9.00
C ARG A 196 5.93 5.04 9.23
N PRO A 197 5.87 5.58 10.47
CA PRO A 197 5.23 6.86 10.75
C PRO A 197 5.96 8.03 10.11
N VAL A 198 7.28 7.90 9.88
CA VAL A 198 8.10 8.87 9.16
C VAL A 198 8.46 8.28 7.81
N PHE A 199 7.90 8.86 6.73
CA PHE A 199 8.12 8.42 5.37
C PHE A 199 8.23 9.63 4.44
N ASP A 200 9.42 9.83 3.90
CA ASP A 200 9.72 10.95 3.03
C ASP A 200 9.10 10.76 1.64
N VAL A 201 8.52 11.83 1.11
CA VAL A 201 7.94 11.84 -0.23
C VAL A 201 8.98 11.64 -1.33
N ASP A 202 10.22 12.05 -1.12
CA ASP A 202 11.30 11.93 -2.10
C ASP A 202 11.60 10.47 -2.44
N ARG A 203 11.30 9.56 -1.53
CA ARG A 203 11.45 8.12 -1.75
C ARG A 203 10.54 7.55 -2.86
N VAL A 204 9.50 8.26 -3.24
CA VAL A 204 8.60 7.87 -4.33
C VAL A 204 8.77 8.73 -5.59
N LEU A 205 9.68 9.71 -5.56
CA LEU A 205 9.98 10.61 -6.68
C LEU A 205 11.27 10.19 -7.41
N VAL A 206 11.51 8.89 -7.58
CA VAL A 206 12.79 8.33 -8.05
C VAL A 206 12.78 7.88 -9.51
N CYS A 207 11.66 8.01 -10.21
CA CYS A 207 11.51 7.58 -11.60
C CYS A 207 11.38 8.81 -12.52
N ASP A 208 12.37 9.05 -13.37
CA ASP A 208 12.39 10.20 -14.31
C ASP A 208 11.28 10.14 -15.36
N ASP A 209 10.77 8.94 -15.65
CA ASP A 209 9.67 8.70 -16.60
C ASP A 209 8.28 8.86 -15.97
N LEU A 210 8.19 9.10 -14.66
CA LEU A 210 6.94 9.34 -13.93
C LEU A 210 6.81 10.83 -13.55
N GLN A 211 5.93 11.55 -14.23
CA GLN A 211 5.62 12.93 -13.90
C GLN A 211 4.51 13.01 -12.86
N LEU A 212 4.77 13.61 -11.70
CA LEU A 212 3.73 13.91 -10.71
C LEU A 212 2.76 14.96 -11.29
N VAL A 213 1.50 14.57 -11.50
CA VAL A 213 0.48 15.42 -12.12
C VAL A 213 -0.61 15.85 -11.15
N ASP A 214 -0.75 15.18 -10.01
CA ASP A 214 -1.70 15.55 -8.95
C ASP A 214 -1.21 15.07 -7.59
N LYS A 215 -1.39 15.91 -6.56
CA LYS A 215 -1.10 15.59 -5.16
C LYS A 215 -2.18 16.18 -4.26
N ARG A 216 -2.91 15.33 -3.54
CA ARG A 216 -4.02 15.74 -2.68
C ARG A 216 -3.90 15.15 -1.28
N GLY A 217 -4.00 16.00 -0.27
CA GLY A 217 -4.24 15.57 1.11
C GLY A 217 -5.66 15.05 1.28
N LEU A 218 -5.82 13.90 1.93
CA LEU A 218 -7.10 13.24 2.17
C LEU A 218 -7.56 13.40 3.62
N ARG A 219 -8.87 13.37 3.86
CA ARG A 219 -9.45 13.45 5.21
C ARG A 219 -9.20 12.15 6.00
N PRO A 220 -9.17 12.18 7.33
CA PRO A 220 -9.20 13.34 8.19
C PRO A 220 -7.82 14.04 8.26
N PHE A 221 -7.81 15.37 8.38
CA PHE A 221 -6.63 16.21 8.64
C PHE A 221 -5.46 16.08 7.65
N GLY A 222 -5.67 15.56 6.43
CA GLY A 222 -4.59 15.32 5.48
C GLY A 222 -3.62 14.19 5.91
N LEU A 223 -4.07 13.28 6.79
CA LEU A 223 -3.24 12.17 7.28
C LEU A 223 -2.68 11.32 6.15
N PHE A 224 -3.47 11.09 5.14
CA PHE A 224 -3.06 10.41 3.91
C PHE A 224 -2.97 11.40 2.75
N THR A 225 -2.16 11.05 1.78
CA THR A 225 -2.02 11.80 0.54
C THR A 225 -2.19 10.85 -0.62
N MET A 226 -3.00 11.24 -1.59
CA MET A 226 -3.06 10.61 -2.90
C MET A 226 -2.13 11.37 -3.84
N MET A 227 -1.25 10.63 -4.50
CA MET A 227 -0.36 11.14 -5.54
C MET A 227 -0.65 10.39 -6.84
N ARG A 228 -0.76 11.14 -7.93
CA ARG A 228 -0.92 10.58 -9.27
C ARG A 228 0.25 10.98 -10.14
N PHE A 229 0.86 9.98 -10.71
CA PHE A 229 1.92 10.14 -11.69
C PHE A 229 1.41 9.72 -13.07
N ARG A 230 1.80 10.45 -14.08
CA ARG A 230 1.61 10.10 -15.49
C ARG A 230 2.93 9.59 -16.05
N LYS A 231 2.93 8.38 -16.60
CA LYS A 231 4.12 7.88 -17.29
C LYS A 231 4.33 8.61 -18.62
N ALA A 232 5.56 9.05 -18.86
CA ALA A 232 5.90 9.73 -20.10
C ALA A 232 5.53 8.88 -21.33
N GLN A 233 5.11 9.54 -22.42
CA GLN A 233 4.90 8.87 -23.69
C GLN A 233 6.25 8.38 -24.23
N ALA A 234 6.27 7.19 -24.80
CA ALA A 234 7.45 6.75 -25.55
C ALA A 234 7.74 7.78 -26.65
N THR A 235 8.91 8.43 -26.57
CA THR A 235 9.33 9.34 -27.63
C THR A 235 9.45 8.52 -28.90
N LYS A 236 8.59 8.78 -29.91
CA LYS A 236 8.79 8.22 -31.25
C LYS A 236 10.14 8.75 -31.72
N VAL A 237 11.19 7.94 -31.65
CA VAL A 237 12.40 8.22 -32.42
C VAL A 237 11.95 8.17 -33.88
N ALA A 238 11.91 9.33 -34.52
CA ALA A 238 11.66 9.42 -35.96
C ALA A 238 12.81 8.66 -36.64
N ALA A 239 12.46 7.59 -37.36
CA ALA A 239 13.38 6.82 -38.18
C ALA A 239 13.74 7.59 -39.47
#